data_c7488a492cd68182433a715ae3613b3e
#
_entry.id   c7488a492cd68182433a715ae3613b3e
#
_cell.length_a   1.000
_cell.length_b   1.000
_cell.length_c   1.000
_cell.angle_alpha   90.00
_cell.angle_beta   90.00
_cell.angle_gamma   90.00
#
_symmetry.space_group_name_H-M   'P 1'
#
loop_
_entity.id
_entity.type
_entity.pdbx_description
1 polymer ?
#
loop_
_entity_poly.entity_id
_entity_poly.type
_entity_poly.pdbx_seq_one_letter_code
_entity_poly.pdbx_strand_id
1 'polypeptide(L)'
;MLEIGGGLGLAAVLAAKAGADVVATDINPEAVEVIRANAILNGVAVDARLGDCYAPVRGERFDLVCTNAPQMPTPPDRARRDAVAAADNGGVDGWETLDRVIGGARQHLRPGGRLIITIFAFLGRKTAFAKLEAAGFMPTIVASEVQSFPRIGFERLDHIRSFDVEASVPAGIPATVERLVIQGTAPE
;
A
#
# COMPACT_ATOMS: atom_id res chain seq x y z
N MET A 1 -2.41 -3.16 -15.39
CA MET A 1 -2.33 -3.07 -13.93
C MET A 1 -1.59 -1.80 -13.51
N LEU A 2 -1.94 -1.20 -12.39
CA LEU A 2 -1.21 -0.08 -11.78
C LEU A 2 -0.68 -0.49 -10.39
N GLU A 3 0.63 -0.30 -10.13
CA GLU A 3 1.21 -0.35 -8.79
C GLU A 3 1.50 1.07 -8.30
N ILE A 4 0.98 1.44 -7.13
CA ILE A 4 1.23 2.75 -6.48
C ILE A 4 2.21 2.57 -5.33
N GLY A 5 3.27 3.40 -5.30
CA GLY A 5 4.35 3.27 -4.34
C GLY A 5 5.16 2.00 -4.60
N GLY A 6 5.64 1.85 -5.84
CA GLY A 6 6.26 0.61 -6.33
C GLY A 6 7.54 0.21 -5.59
N GLY A 7 8.29 1.16 -5.04
CA GLY A 7 9.52 0.90 -4.31
C GLY A 7 10.54 0.09 -5.11
N LEU A 8 10.67 -1.20 -4.82
CA LEU A 8 11.53 -2.12 -5.58
C LEU A 8 10.87 -2.64 -6.88
N GLY A 9 9.57 -2.39 -7.10
CA GLY A 9 8.83 -2.87 -8.27
C GLY A 9 8.51 -4.36 -8.25
N LEU A 10 8.46 -4.97 -7.07
CA LEU A 10 8.27 -6.43 -6.96
C LEU A 10 6.93 -6.88 -7.56
N ALA A 11 5.83 -6.23 -7.19
CA ALA A 11 4.51 -6.59 -7.71
C ALA A 11 4.39 -6.27 -9.21
N ALA A 12 4.96 -5.13 -9.65
CA ALA A 12 5.02 -4.76 -11.06
C ALA A 12 5.76 -5.80 -11.89
N VAL A 13 6.97 -6.22 -11.47
CA VAL A 13 7.77 -7.23 -12.19
C VAL A 13 7.05 -8.57 -12.23
N LEU A 14 6.47 -9.02 -11.12
CA LEU A 14 5.73 -10.29 -11.07
C LEU A 14 4.50 -10.28 -11.97
N ALA A 15 3.73 -9.18 -11.97
CA ALA A 15 2.58 -9.03 -12.85
C ALA A 15 2.98 -8.98 -14.33
N ALA A 16 4.05 -8.27 -14.67
CA ALA A 16 4.57 -8.23 -16.04
C ALA A 16 5.07 -9.62 -16.51
N LYS A 17 5.72 -10.40 -15.62
CA LYS A 17 6.06 -11.81 -15.91
C LYS A 17 4.84 -12.69 -16.16
N ALA A 18 3.72 -12.37 -15.52
CA ALA A 18 2.44 -13.05 -15.76
C ALA A 18 1.70 -12.55 -17.01
N GLY A 19 2.31 -11.64 -17.80
CA GLY A 19 1.76 -11.15 -19.06
C GLY A 19 0.85 -9.91 -18.93
N ALA A 20 0.86 -9.22 -17.79
CA ALA A 20 0.11 -7.99 -17.63
C ALA A 20 0.85 -6.78 -18.23
N ASP A 21 0.11 -5.83 -18.82
CA ASP A 21 0.60 -4.48 -19.06
C ASP A 21 0.65 -3.72 -17.74
N VAL A 22 1.83 -3.24 -17.34
CA VAL A 22 2.05 -2.68 -16.01
C VAL A 22 2.56 -1.25 -16.07
N VAL A 23 1.89 -0.39 -15.33
CA VAL A 23 2.38 0.93 -14.92
C VAL A 23 2.72 0.86 -13.43
N ALA A 24 3.85 1.42 -13.01
CA ALA A 24 4.23 1.58 -11.62
C ALA A 24 4.54 3.04 -11.32
N THR A 25 4.01 3.59 -10.24
CA THR A 25 4.27 4.97 -9.82
C THR A 25 4.98 5.00 -8.49
N ASP A 26 5.91 5.95 -8.31
CA ASP A 26 6.51 6.23 -7.02
C ASP A 26 6.83 7.72 -6.90
N ILE A 27 6.74 8.26 -5.69
CA ILE A 27 7.07 9.67 -5.40
C ILE A 27 8.59 9.88 -5.30
N ASN A 28 9.35 8.80 -5.03
CA ASN A 28 10.79 8.83 -4.94
C ASN A 28 11.42 8.54 -6.32
N PRO A 29 12.21 9.47 -6.90
CA PRO A 29 12.88 9.24 -8.18
C PRO A 29 13.84 8.05 -8.15
N GLU A 30 14.52 7.79 -7.03
CA GLU A 30 15.39 6.62 -6.90
C GLU A 30 14.61 5.31 -7.00
N ALA A 31 13.42 5.23 -6.42
CA ALA A 31 12.55 4.07 -6.54
C ALA A 31 12.13 3.82 -8.00
N VAL A 32 11.81 4.88 -8.74
CA VAL A 32 11.49 4.77 -10.18
C VAL A 32 12.64 4.15 -10.97
N GLU A 33 13.88 4.57 -10.70
CA GLU A 33 15.06 3.98 -11.34
C GLU A 33 15.28 2.51 -10.93
N VAL A 34 15.04 2.17 -9.66
CA VAL A 34 15.11 0.78 -9.17
C VAL A 34 14.05 -0.09 -9.83
N ILE A 35 12.82 0.38 -10.00
CA ILE A 35 11.77 -0.34 -10.73
C ILE A 35 12.22 -0.65 -12.15
N ARG A 36 12.76 0.35 -12.87
CA ARG A 36 13.28 0.19 -14.25
C ARG A 36 14.40 -0.84 -14.31
N ALA A 37 15.38 -0.73 -13.41
CA ALA A 37 16.50 -1.67 -13.35
C ALA A 37 16.02 -3.10 -13.08
N ASN A 38 15.10 -3.29 -12.13
CA ASN A 38 14.55 -4.60 -11.81
C ASN A 38 13.70 -5.17 -12.96
N ALA A 39 12.95 -4.35 -13.69
CA ALA A 39 12.24 -4.78 -14.89
C ALA A 39 13.21 -5.31 -15.96
N ILE A 40 14.29 -4.57 -16.25
CA ILE A 40 15.34 -4.97 -17.20
C ILE A 40 16.00 -6.28 -16.75
N LEU A 41 16.42 -6.39 -15.49
CA LEU A 41 17.05 -7.60 -14.93
C LEU A 41 16.16 -8.84 -15.04
N ASN A 42 14.85 -8.64 -15.03
CA ASN A 42 13.86 -9.71 -15.12
C ASN A 42 13.33 -9.96 -16.54
N GLY A 43 13.80 -9.20 -17.54
CA GLY A 43 13.39 -9.34 -18.94
C GLY A 43 11.92 -8.98 -19.20
N VAL A 44 11.38 -8.04 -18.45
CA VAL A 44 9.99 -7.58 -18.59
C VAL A 44 9.91 -6.08 -18.83
N ALA A 45 8.79 -5.62 -19.39
CA ALA A 45 8.48 -4.20 -19.55
C ALA A 45 7.59 -3.72 -18.40
N VAL A 46 7.99 -2.62 -17.76
CA VAL A 46 7.20 -1.88 -16.76
C VAL A 46 7.32 -0.40 -17.08
N ASP A 47 6.22 0.29 -17.22
CA ASP A 47 6.18 1.75 -17.39
C ASP A 47 6.27 2.41 -16.00
N ALA A 48 7.50 2.75 -15.60
CA ALA A 48 7.77 3.35 -14.28
C ALA A 48 7.76 4.88 -14.38
N ARG A 49 6.88 5.51 -13.60
CA ARG A 49 6.61 6.95 -13.64
C ARG A 49 6.81 7.62 -12.28
N LEU A 50 7.49 8.77 -12.28
CA LEU A 50 7.66 9.60 -11.10
C LEU A 50 6.40 10.40 -10.81
N GLY A 51 5.92 10.35 -9.58
CA GLY A 51 4.83 11.20 -9.08
C GLY A 51 4.04 10.60 -7.95
N ASP A 52 3.15 11.42 -7.40
CA ASP A 52 2.41 11.11 -6.20
C ASP A 52 1.09 10.40 -6.53
N CYS A 53 0.90 9.21 -5.99
CA CYS A 53 -0.28 8.35 -6.17
C CYS A 53 -0.74 8.27 -7.64
N TYR A 54 -1.91 8.80 -7.96
CA TYR A 54 -2.52 8.78 -9.29
C TYR A 54 -2.10 9.95 -10.21
N ALA A 55 -1.33 10.91 -9.72
CA ALA A 55 -0.97 12.09 -10.52
C ALA A 55 -0.32 11.76 -11.88
N PRO A 56 0.57 10.75 -11.99
CA PRO A 56 1.19 10.39 -13.26
C PRO A 56 0.29 9.63 -14.24
N VAL A 57 -0.90 9.18 -13.80
CA VAL A 57 -1.82 8.32 -14.58
C VAL A 57 -3.22 8.93 -14.72
N ARG A 58 -3.30 10.27 -14.71
CA ARG A 58 -4.59 10.97 -14.85
C ARG A 58 -5.31 10.58 -16.14
N GLY A 59 -6.57 10.17 -15.99
CA GLY A 59 -7.42 9.76 -17.12
C GLY A 59 -7.21 8.31 -17.59
N GLU A 60 -6.24 7.61 -17.06
CA GLU A 60 -6.03 6.20 -17.35
C GLU A 60 -6.89 5.30 -16.44
N ARG A 61 -7.26 4.12 -16.95
CA ARG A 61 -8.05 3.12 -16.22
C ARG A 61 -7.42 1.75 -16.32
N PHE A 62 -7.43 1.04 -15.21
CA PHE A 62 -6.77 -0.25 -15.01
C PHE A 62 -7.77 -1.32 -14.57
N ASP A 63 -7.47 -2.58 -14.85
CA ASP A 63 -8.26 -3.72 -14.35
C ASP A 63 -7.90 -4.02 -12.88
N LEU A 64 -6.68 -3.64 -12.49
CA LEU A 64 -6.15 -3.84 -11.15
C LEU A 64 -5.30 -2.63 -10.74
N VAL A 65 -5.58 -2.11 -9.55
CA VAL A 65 -4.71 -1.19 -8.82
C VAL A 65 -4.21 -1.91 -7.58
N CYS A 66 -2.93 -1.84 -7.27
CA CYS A 66 -2.39 -2.38 -6.03
C CYS A 66 -1.44 -1.40 -5.35
N THR A 67 -1.32 -1.55 -4.03
CA THR A 67 -0.37 -0.78 -3.24
C THR A 67 0.05 -1.51 -1.97
N ASN A 68 1.31 -1.36 -1.62
CA ASN A 68 1.84 -1.57 -0.28
C ASN A 68 2.35 -0.23 0.25
N ALA A 69 1.44 0.71 0.45
CA ALA A 69 1.75 2.08 0.84
C ALA A 69 2.42 2.17 2.22
N PRO A 70 3.16 3.25 2.48
CA PRO A 70 3.59 3.62 3.83
C PRO A 70 2.39 3.64 4.77
N GLN A 71 2.50 2.93 5.90
CA GLN A 71 1.33 2.68 6.76
C GLN A 71 1.67 2.60 8.26
N MET A 72 2.90 2.95 8.62
CA MET A 72 3.29 2.96 10.04
C MET A 72 2.75 4.21 10.71
N PRO A 73 1.87 4.09 11.73
CA PRO A 73 1.44 5.21 12.54
C PRO A 73 2.65 5.95 13.10
N THR A 74 2.70 7.27 12.88
CA THR A 74 3.88 8.07 13.17
C THR A 74 3.51 9.27 14.03
N PRO A 75 4.03 9.37 15.26
CA PRO A 75 3.83 10.56 16.10
C PRO A 75 4.30 11.83 15.38
N PRO A 76 3.59 12.96 15.52
CA PRO A 76 3.96 14.21 14.84
C PRO A 76 5.38 14.70 15.12
N ASP A 77 5.88 14.49 16.33
CA ASP A 77 7.23 14.84 16.77
C ASP A 77 8.33 13.94 16.18
N ARG A 78 7.95 12.78 15.62
CA ARG A 78 8.84 11.83 14.94
C ARG A 78 8.65 11.77 13.44
N ALA A 79 7.78 12.61 12.89
CA ALA A 79 7.54 12.70 11.46
C ALA A 79 8.77 13.28 10.75
N ARG A 80 9.60 12.42 10.15
CA ARG A 80 10.72 12.79 9.29
C ARG A 80 10.22 12.96 7.86
N ARG A 81 10.91 13.79 7.07
CA ARG A 81 10.57 14.08 5.68
C ARG A 81 11.62 13.60 4.67
N ASP A 82 12.52 12.73 5.09
CA ASP A 82 13.53 12.14 4.20
C ASP A 82 12.96 10.91 3.43
N ALA A 83 13.69 10.46 2.42
CA ALA A 83 13.28 9.35 1.57
C ALA A 83 13.04 8.03 2.34
N VAL A 84 13.78 7.78 3.42
CA VAL A 84 13.62 6.60 4.27
C VAL A 84 12.29 6.71 5.05
N ALA A 85 11.99 7.88 5.59
CA ALA A 85 10.74 8.13 6.30
C ALA A 85 9.53 8.07 5.36
N ALA A 86 9.70 8.47 4.10
CA ALA A 86 8.63 8.38 3.10
C ALA A 86 8.19 6.93 2.83
N ALA A 87 9.07 5.95 3.04
CA ALA A 87 8.75 4.54 2.86
C ALA A 87 7.94 3.94 4.02
N ASP A 88 8.01 4.54 5.22
CA ASP A 88 7.40 3.99 6.43
C ASP A 88 6.25 4.85 6.98
N ASN A 89 6.33 6.17 6.81
CA ASN A 89 5.42 7.12 7.44
C ASN A 89 4.02 7.07 6.80
N GLY A 90 3.08 6.47 7.51
CA GLY A 90 1.66 6.41 7.12
C GLY A 90 0.81 7.57 7.66
N GLY A 91 1.43 8.64 8.19
CA GLY A 91 0.71 9.67 8.92
C GLY A 91 0.45 9.30 10.37
N VAL A 92 -0.33 10.10 11.07
CA VAL A 92 -0.56 9.96 12.52
C VAL A 92 -1.18 8.61 12.86
N ASP A 93 -2.14 8.16 12.09
CA ASP A 93 -2.91 6.92 12.29
C ASP A 93 -2.53 5.77 11.34
N GLY A 94 -1.59 6.00 10.42
CA GLY A 94 -1.15 5.02 9.44
C GLY A 94 -1.97 4.97 8.15
N TRP A 95 -2.99 5.81 8.00
CA TRP A 95 -3.92 5.78 6.87
C TRP A 95 -3.70 6.86 5.82
N GLU A 96 -2.81 7.83 6.04
CA GLU A 96 -2.69 9.02 5.18
C GLU A 96 -2.55 8.68 3.68
N THR A 97 -1.61 7.81 3.32
CA THR A 97 -1.42 7.39 1.91
C THR A 97 -2.50 6.42 1.46
N LEU A 98 -2.87 5.46 2.31
CA LEU A 98 -3.91 4.48 2.00
C LEU A 98 -5.26 5.13 1.70
N ASP A 99 -5.67 6.14 2.47
CA ASP A 99 -6.92 6.88 2.24
C ASP A 99 -6.94 7.58 0.88
N ARG A 100 -5.82 8.14 0.47
CA ARG A 100 -5.67 8.77 -0.85
C ARG A 100 -5.76 7.74 -1.98
N VAL A 101 -5.13 6.57 -1.79
CA VAL A 101 -5.21 5.48 -2.76
C VAL A 101 -6.62 4.92 -2.85
N ILE A 102 -7.27 4.63 -1.73
CA ILE A 102 -8.64 4.12 -1.70
C ILE A 102 -9.61 5.13 -2.33
N GLY A 103 -9.52 6.41 -1.94
CA GLY A 103 -10.40 7.47 -2.43
C GLY A 103 -10.27 7.74 -3.94
N GLY A 104 -9.07 7.58 -4.50
CA GLY A 104 -8.83 7.79 -5.93
C GLY A 104 -9.11 6.56 -6.81
N ALA A 105 -9.17 5.37 -6.23
CA ALA A 105 -9.16 4.12 -6.99
C ALA A 105 -10.33 3.97 -7.98
N ARG A 106 -11.55 4.38 -7.59
CA ARG A 106 -12.75 4.27 -8.45
C ARG A 106 -12.62 5.02 -9.79
N GLN A 107 -11.92 6.13 -9.80
CA GLN A 107 -11.72 6.95 -11.01
C GLN A 107 -10.71 6.29 -11.97
N HIS A 108 -9.83 5.44 -11.43
CA HIS A 108 -8.75 4.79 -12.15
C HIS A 108 -8.97 3.28 -12.37
N LEU A 109 -10.12 2.75 -11.98
CA LEU A 109 -10.50 1.38 -12.26
C LEU A 109 -11.54 1.31 -13.39
N ARG A 110 -11.44 0.28 -14.21
CA ARG A 110 -12.50 -0.14 -15.14
C ARG A 110 -13.68 -0.72 -14.36
N PRO A 111 -14.88 -0.78 -14.94
CA PRO A 111 -15.99 -1.54 -14.35
C PRO A 111 -15.55 -2.98 -13.98
N GLY A 112 -15.92 -3.47 -12.81
CA GLY A 112 -15.47 -4.77 -12.30
C GLY A 112 -13.98 -4.82 -11.89
N GLY A 113 -13.24 -3.73 -11.99
CA GLY A 113 -11.83 -3.65 -11.61
C GLY A 113 -11.61 -3.82 -10.11
N ARG A 114 -10.37 -4.13 -9.73
CA ARG A 114 -10.01 -4.50 -8.35
C ARG A 114 -8.95 -3.57 -7.78
N LEU A 115 -9.13 -3.22 -6.51
CA LEU A 115 -8.11 -2.58 -5.68
C LEU A 115 -7.53 -3.61 -4.72
N ILE A 116 -6.23 -3.76 -4.66
CA ILE A 116 -5.54 -4.57 -3.65
C ILE A 116 -4.68 -3.67 -2.78
N ILE A 117 -4.92 -3.74 -1.48
CA ILE A 117 -4.10 -3.06 -0.47
C ILE A 117 -3.51 -4.07 0.50
N THR A 118 -2.32 -3.79 1.01
CA THR A 118 -1.78 -4.52 2.16
C THR A 118 -1.81 -3.65 3.39
N ILE A 119 -2.20 -4.22 4.53
CA ILE A 119 -2.17 -3.52 5.81
C ILE A 119 -1.58 -4.39 6.92
N PHE A 120 -0.99 -3.77 7.92
CA PHE A 120 -0.75 -4.42 9.20
C PHE A 120 -2.06 -4.49 10.00
N ALA A 121 -2.27 -5.58 10.75
CA ALA A 121 -3.50 -5.79 11.52
C ALA A 121 -3.78 -4.67 12.53
N PHE A 122 -2.76 -4.00 13.04
CA PHE A 122 -2.94 -2.88 13.98
C PHE A 122 -3.59 -1.63 13.36
N LEU A 123 -3.72 -1.55 12.03
CA LEU A 123 -4.55 -0.52 11.38
C LEU A 123 -6.05 -0.82 11.47
N GLY A 124 -6.41 -2.03 11.87
CA GLY A 124 -7.78 -2.48 12.04
C GLY A 124 -8.40 -3.06 10.77
N ARG A 125 -8.76 -4.33 10.82
CA ARG A 125 -9.48 -5.02 9.75
C ARG A 125 -10.84 -4.37 9.46
N LYS A 126 -11.60 -4.06 10.51
CA LYS A 126 -12.91 -3.41 10.38
C LYS A 126 -12.78 -2.00 9.83
N THR A 127 -11.75 -1.26 10.24
CA THR A 127 -11.44 0.07 9.70
C THR A 127 -11.15 0.00 8.21
N ALA A 128 -10.31 -0.96 7.77
CA ALA A 128 -10.03 -1.16 6.35
C ALA A 128 -11.30 -1.47 5.54
N PHE A 129 -12.14 -2.36 6.07
CA PHE A 129 -13.41 -2.71 5.42
C PHE A 129 -14.33 -1.51 5.30
N ALA A 130 -14.54 -0.77 6.39
CA ALA A 130 -15.39 0.41 6.39
C ALA A 130 -14.90 1.48 5.39
N LYS A 131 -13.58 1.71 5.29
CA LYS A 131 -13.00 2.65 4.33
C LYS A 131 -13.22 2.20 2.87
N LEU A 132 -13.04 0.92 2.58
CA LEU A 132 -13.26 0.36 1.25
C LEU A 132 -14.75 0.40 0.87
N GLU A 133 -15.65 0.04 1.78
CA GLU A 133 -17.10 0.10 1.59
C GLU A 133 -17.57 1.55 1.36
N ALA A 134 -17.07 2.50 2.14
CA ALA A 134 -17.37 3.92 1.96
C ALA A 134 -16.89 4.46 0.59
N ALA A 135 -15.82 3.88 0.03
CA ALA A 135 -15.34 4.18 -1.31
C ALA A 135 -16.08 3.38 -2.41
N GLY A 136 -17.09 2.58 -2.07
CA GLY A 136 -17.91 1.83 -3.02
C GLY A 136 -17.29 0.52 -3.49
N PHE A 137 -16.43 -0.10 -2.70
CA PHE A 137 -15.88 -1.43 -2.95
C PHE A 137 -16.54 -2.49 -2.08
N MET A 138 -16.52 -3.73 -2.56
CA MET A 138 -16.82 -4.92 -1.77
C MET A 138 -15.49 -5.52 -1.27
N PRO A 139 -15.15 -5.38 0.03
CA PRO A 139 -13.86 -5.84 0.56
C PRO A 139 -13.87 -7.34 0.88
N THR A 140 -12.74 -8.00 0.62
CA THR A 140 -12.48 -9.40 0.99
C THR A 140 -11.00 -9.56 1.36
N ILE A 141 -10.69 -10.29 2.43
CA ILE A 141 -9.31 -10.70 2.71
C ILE A 141 -8.96 -11.85 1.77
N VAL A 142 -7.94 -11.65 0.95
CA VAL A 142 -7.49 -12.65 -0.04
C VAL A 142 -6.25 -13.40 0.40
N ALA A 143 -5.48 -12.84 1.34
CA ALA A 143 -4.35 -13.50 1.98
C ALA A 143 -4.05 -12.86 3.34
N SER A 144 -3.40 -13.61 4.21
CA SER A 144 -2.77 -13.08 5.43
C SER A 144 -1.46 -13.82 5.71
N GLU A 145 -0.54 -13.14 6.37
CA GLU A 145 0.75 -13.67 6.77
C GLU A 145 1.15 -13.12 8.13
N VAL A 146 1.67 -13.98 8.99
CA VAL A 146 2.28 -13.57 10.25
C VAL A 146 3.77 -13.37 10.01
N GLN A 147 4.26 -12.16 10.25
CA GLN A 147 5.66 -11.79 10.08
C GLN A 147 6.25 -11.20 11.36
N SER A 148 7.57 -11.06 11.42
CA SER A 148 8.22 -10.36 12.52
C SER A 148 7.69 -8.94 12.65
N PHE A 149 7.53 -8.48 13.88
CA PHE A 149 7.09 -7.10 14.14
C PHE A 149 8.12 -6.12 13.55
N PRO A 150 7.71 -5.08 12.80
CA PRO A 150 8.64 -4.17 12.15
C PRO A 150 9.53 -3.44 13.15
N ARG A 151 10.84 -3.35 12.85
CA ARG A 151 11.80 -2.70 13.76
C ARG A 151 11.38 -1.27 14.13
N ILE A 152 10.95 -0.48 13.16
CA ILE A 152 10.47 0.90 13.38
C ILE A 152 9.22 0.94 14.26
N GLY A 153 8.41 -0.12 14.26
CA GLY A 153 7.22 -0.25 15.09
C GLY A 153 7.54 -0.31 16.58
N PHE A 154 8.70 -0.86 16.99
CA PHE A 154 9.09 -0.85 18.40
C PHE A 154 9.31 0.57 18.94
N GLU A 155 9.86 1.45 18.11
CA GLU A 155 10.09 2.84 18.48
C GLU A 155 8.79 3.65 18.61
N ARG A 156 7.68 3.14 18.03
CA ARG A 156 6.37 3.78 17.94
C ARG A 156 5.27 2.96 18.63
N LEU A 157 5.63 1.97 19.43
CA LEU A 157 4.71 0.94 19.93
C LEU A 157 3.52 1.52 20.72
N ASP A 158 3.76 2.46 21.62
CA ASP A 158 2.70 3.10 22.40
C ASP A 158 1.76 3.92 21.51
N HIS A 159 2.33 4.58 20.48
CA HIS A 159 1.54 5.32 19.49
C HIS A 159 0.72 4.38 18.62
N ILE A 160 1.29 3.28 18.14
CA ILE A 160 0.56 2.24 17.39
C ILE A 160 -0.61 1.72 18.22
N ARG A 161 -0.37 1.38 19.49
CA ARG A 161 -1.42 0.89 20.40
C ARG A 161 -2.54 1.89 20.64
N SER A 162 -2.26 3.18 20.61
CA SER A 162 -3.30 4.21 20.77
C SER A 162 -4.29 4.25 19.60
N PHE A 163 -3.91 3.72 18.44
CA PHE A 163 -4.76 3.60 17.25
C PHE A 163 -5.25 2.17 16.96
N ASP A 164 -4.71 1.16 17.66
CA ASP A 164 -5.08 -0.25 17.49
C ASP A 164 -6.40 -0.56 18.19
N VAL A 165 -7.51 -0.14 17.59
CA VAL A 165 -8.86 -0.30 18.16
C VAL A 165 -9.33 -1.75 18.25
N GLU A 166 -8.66 -2.67 17.53
CA GLU A 166 -8.98 -4.10 17.54
C GLU A 166 -8.09 -4.91 18.48
N ALA A 167 -7.18 -4.24 19.20
CA ALA A 167 -6.24 -4.85 20.15
C ALA A 167 -5.42 -6.01 19.52
N SER A 168 -5.00 -5.81 18.27
CA SER A 168 -4.23 -6.80 17.51
C SER A 168 -2.76 -6.89 17.97
N VAL A 169 -2.24 -5.83 18.60
CA VAL A 169 -0.90 -5.79 19.17
C VAL A 169 -0.97 -6.25 20.63
N PRO A 170 -0.32 -7.37 21.00
CA PRO A 170 -0.38 -7.89 22.36
C PRO A 170 0.24 -6.93 23.38
N ALA A 171 -0.13 -7.08 24.65
CA ALA A 171 0.54 -6.41 25.76
C ALA A 171 2.02 -6.86 25.83
N GLY A 172 2.93 -5.97 26.22
CA GLY A 172 4.37 -6.24 26.23
C GLY A 172 5.03 -6.00 24.87
N ILE A 173 6.18 -6.65 24.61
CA ILE A 173 6.94 -6.50 23.37
C ILE A 173 6.39 -7.51 22.34
N PRO A 174 5.77 -7.07 21.23
CA PRO A 174 5.25 -7.99 20.24
C PRO A 174 6.40 -8.63 19.44
N ALA A 175 6.39 -9.96 19.31
CA ALA A 175 7.36 -10.65 18.45
C ALA A 175 6.94 -10.60 16.97
N THR A 176 5.63 -10.64 16.72
CA THR A 176 5.07 -10.75 15.37
C THR A 176 3.90 -9.80 15.18
N VAL A 177 3.51 -9.62 13.93
CA VAL A 177 2.30 -8.92 13.50
C VAL A 177 1.70 -9.65 12.30
N GLU A 178 0.37 -9.68 12.23
CA GLU A 178 -0.32 -10.14 11.04
C GLU A 178 -0.34 -9.04 9.98
N ARG A 179 -0.03 -9.40 8.74
CA ARG A 179 -0.22 -8.58 7.54
C ARG A 179 -1.40 -9.14 6.76
N LEU A 180 -2.30 -8.28 6.34
CA LEU A 180 -3.48 -8.63 5.58
C LEU A 180 -3.34 -8.11 4.15
N VAL A 181 -3.76 -8.91 3.18
CA VAL A 181 -3.99 -8.50 1.80
C VAL A 181 -5.49 -8.43 1.59
N ILE A 182 -5.98 -7.23 1.33
CA ILE A 182 -7.41 -6.96 1.17
C ILE A 182 -7.68 -6.55 -0.27
N GLN A 183 -8.63 -7.23 -0.89
CA GLN A 183 -9.15 -6.88 -2.20
C GLN A 183 -10.48 -6.14 -2.04
N GLY A 184 -10.59 -4.97 -2.66
CA GLY A 184 -11.85 -4.29 -2.90
C GLY A 184 -12.27 -4.49 -4.35
N THR A 185 -13.43 -5.08 -4.59
CA THR A 185 -13.98 -5.23 -5.94
C THR A 185 -14.92 -4.07 -6.24
N ALA A 186 -14.70 -3.39 -7.37
CA ALA A 186 -15.60 -2.35 -7.86
C ALA A 186 -16.89 -2.99 -8.40
N PRO A 187 -18.08 -2.41 -8.19
CA PRO A 187 -19.29 -2.85 -8.88
C PRO A 187 -19.13 -2.70 -10.40
N GLU A 188 -19.88 -3.52 -11.14
CA GLU A 188 -19.99 -3.48 -12.61
C GLU A 188 -20.53 -2.16 -13.16
#